data_294fc60fa315dfd74a4debd3763e43cf
#
_entry.id   294fc60fa315dfd74a4debd3763e43cf
#
_cell.length_a   1.000
_cell.length_b   1.000
_cell.length_c   1.000
_cell.angle_alpha   90.00
_cell.angle_beta   90.00
_cell.angle_gamma   90.00
#
_symmetry.space_group_name_H-M   'P 1'
#
loop_
_entity.id
_entity.type
_entity.pdbx_description
1 polymer ?
#
loop_
_entity_poly.entity_id
_entity_poly.type
_entity_poly.pdbx_seq_one_letter_code
_entity_poly.pdbx_strand_id
1 'polypeptide(L)' 'MKKLYKILDEDGSVVRIFGYKEEAERFLRLDKSFKIQVLMMERKRNAENKFQWAYKILGDALL' A
#
# COMPACT_ATOMS: atom_id res chain seq x y z
N MET A 1 0.54 -14.20 -0.02
CA MET A 1 0.09 -12.81 0.24
C MET A 1 1.21 -11.85 -0.04
N LYS A 2 0.87 -10.72 -0.59
CA LYS A 2 1.85 -9.68 -0.92
C LYS A 2 1.40 -8.37 -0.30
N LYS A 3 2.33 -7.65 0.32
CA LYS A 3 2.06 -6.33 0.87
C LYS A 3 2.61 -5.27 -0.06
N LEU A 4 1.85 -4.19 -0.22
CA LEU A 4 2.28 -2.98 -0.92
C LEU A 4 2.17 -1.81 0.04
N TYR A 5 3.10 -0.89 -0.10
CA TYR A 5 3.18 0.31 0.74
C TYR A 5 2.95 1.53 -0.13
N LYS A 6 1.81 2.16 0.07
CA LYS A 6 1.39 3.31 -0.72
C LYS A 6 1.69 4.58 0.06
N ILE A 7 2.42 5.50 -0.55
CA ILE A 7 2.72 6.79 0.05
C ILE A 7 1.73 7.80 -0.48
N LEU A 8 1.08 8.50 0.43
CA LEU A 8 0.08 9.52 0.12
C LEU A 8 0.59 10.88 0.55
N ASP A 9 0.21 11.92 -0.19
CA ASP A 9 0.46 13.30 0.23
C ASP A 9 -0.64 13.78 1.19
N GLU A 10 -0.58 15.05 1.58
CA GLU A 10 -1.56 15.61 2.50
C GLU A 10 -2.99 15.66 1.93
N ASP A 11 -3.14 15.65 0.62
CA ASP A 11 -4.43 15.63 -0.06
C ASP A 11 -4.99 14.23 -0.23
N GLY A 12 -4.23 13.21 0.15
CA GLY A 12 -4.61 11.82 -0.04
C GLY A 12 -4.28 11.27 -1.42
N SER A 13 -3.56 12.02 -2.25
CA SER A 13 -3.15 11.56 -3.56
C SER A 13 -1.94 10.63 -3.46
N VAL A 14 -1.92 9.60 -4.30
CA VAL A 14 -0.83 8.63 -4.32
C VAL A 14 0.42 9.27 -4.92
N VAL A 15 1.50 9.33 -4.13
CA VAL A 15 2.78 9.83 -4.60
C VAL A 15 3.64 8.70 -5.15
N ARG A 16 3.67 7.57 -4.45
CA ARG A 16 4.46 6.42 -4.86
C ARG A 16 4.00 5.14 -4.16
N ILE A 17 4.29 4.00 -4.79
CA ILE A 17 3.99 2.68 -4.22
C ILE A 17 5.28 1.87 -4.17
N PHE A 18 5.52 1.22 -3.04
CA PHE A 18 6.70 0.38 -2.82
C PHE A 18 6.29 -1.03 -2.46
N GLY A 19 7.13 -2.00 -2.85
CA GLY A 19 6.97 -3.39 -2.45
C GLY A 19 7.69 -3.74 -1.16
N TYR A 20 8.56 -2.88 -0.67
CA TYR A 20 9.38 -3.11 0.53
C TYR A 20 9.18 -1.99 1.54
N LYS A 21 9.03 -2.39 2.79
CA LYS A 21 8.80 -1.45 3.89
C LYS A 21 9.95 -0.47 4.07
N GLU A 22 11.19 -0.95 3.98
CA GLU A 22 12.37 -0.10 4.16
C GLU A 22 12.44 1.03 3.14
N GLU A 23 12.09 0.72 1.90
CA GLU A 23 12.09 1.74 0.84
C GLU A 23 10.99 2.77 1.10
N ALA A 24 9.82 2.32 1.52
CA ALA A 24 8.71 3.21 1.85
C ALA A 24 9.06 4.13 3.01
N GLU A 25 9.71 3.60 4.04
CA GLU A 25 10.14 4.39 5.21
C GLU A 25 11.14 5.48 4.82
N ARG A 26 12.09 5.15 3.95
CA ARG A 26 13.06 6.14 3.48
C ARG A 26 12.39 7.27 2.72
N PHE A 27 11.44 6.92 1.87
CA PHE A 27 10.70 7.91 1.09
C PHE A 27 9.82 8.79 1.99
N LEU A 28 9.19 8.18 2.98
CA LEU A 28 8.32 8.89 3.92
C LEU A 28 9.05 9.99 4.69
N ARG A 29 10.34 9.83 4.94
CA ARG A 29 11.15 10.81 5.66
C ARG A 29 11.46 12.06 4.86
N LEU A 30 11.19 12.06 3.55
CA LEU A 30 11.46 13.21 2.71
C LEU A 30 10.48 14.36 2.96
N ASP A 31 9.29 14.05 3.47
CA ASP A 31 8.27 15.05 3.73
C ASP A 31 7.40 14.61 4.91
N LYS A 32 7.23 15.50 5.89
CA LYS A 32 6.43 15.22 7.10
C LYS A 32 4.94 15.06 6.82
N SER A 33 4.46 15.62 5.71
CA SER A 33 3.05 15.51 5.33
C SER A 33 2.70 14.17 4.70
N PHE A 34 3.69 13.38 4.32
CA PHE A 34 3.47 12.07 3.72
C PHE A 34 2.88 11.10 4.73
N LYS A 35 1.96 10.28 4.23
CA LYS A 35 1.36 9.19 5.00
C LYS A 35 1.59 7.88 4.27
N ILE A 36 1.61 6.79 5.01
CA ILE A 36 1.76 5.46 4.43
C ILE A 36 0.47 4.67 4.65
N GLN A 37 0.02 4.01 3.59
CA GLN A 37 -1.09 3.09 3.64
C GLN A 37 -0.61 1.71 3.22
N VAL A 38 -0.85 0.72 4.06
CA VAL A 38 -0.43 -0.65 3.79
C VAL A 38 -1.59 -1.40 3.16
N LEU A 39 -1.33 -1.97 1.99
CA LEU A 39 -2.29 -2.79 1.28
C LEU A 39 -1.84 -4.24 1.29
N MET A 40 -2.76 -5.15 1.54
CA MET A 40 -2.51 -6.57 1.40
C MET A 40 -3.20 -7.05 0.12
N MET A 41 -2.43 -7.69 -0.75
CA MET A 41 -2.96 -8.31 -1.94
C MET A 41 -3.13 -9.79 -1.70
N GLU A 42 -4.34 -10.30 -1.92
CA GLU A 42 -4.65 -11.71 -1.79
C GLU A 42 -5.12 -12.25 -3.13
N ARG A 43 -4.69 -13.47 -3.45
CA ARG A 43 -5.16 -14.17 -4.62
C ARG A 43 -6.44 -14.92 -4.23
N LYS A 44 -7.55 -14.59 -4.87
CA LYS A 44 -8.84 -15.21 -4.60
C LYS A 44 -9.44 -15.81 -5.86
N ARG A 45 -10.23 -16.87 -5.67
CA ARG A 45 -11.00 -17.47 -6.75
C ARG A 45 -12.34 -16.75 -6.84
N ASN A 46 -12.69 -16.25 -8.01
CA ASN A 46 -13.95 -15.56 -8.22
C ASN A 46 -15.11 -16.54 -8.52
N ALA A 47 -16.33 -16.02 -8.76
CA ALA A 47 -17.52 -16.82 -9.03
C ALA A 47 -17.42 -17.67 -10.29
N GLU A 48 -16.55 -17.31 -11.23
CA GLU A 48 -16.30 -18.05 -12.46
C GLU A 48 -15.19 -19.09 -12.31
N ASN A 49 -14.75 -19.34 -11.10
CA ASN A 49 -13.68 -20.27 -10.76
C ASN A 49 -12.31 -19.85 -11.31
N LYS A 50 -12.12 -18.56 -11.52
CA LYS A 50 -10.85 -17.97 -11.94
C LYS A 50 -10.20 -17.24 -10.78
N PHE A 51 -8.87 -17.27 -10.74
CA PHE A 51 -8.14 -16.49 -9.73
C PHE A 51 -8.06 -15.04 -10.10
N GLN A 52 -8.20 -14.18 -9.12
CA GLN A 52 -8.00 -12.76 -9.27
C GLN A 52 -7.35 -12.20 -8.01
N TRP A 53 -6.66 -11.09 -8.15
CA TRP A 53 -6.07 -10.41 -7.02
C TRP A 53 -7.11 -9.53 -6.36
N ALA A 54 -7.19 -9.60 -5.05
CA ALA A 54 -8.02 -8.73 -4.24
C ALA A 54 -7.12 -7.87 -3.34
N TYR A 55 -7.55 -6.65 -3.10
CA TYR A 55 -6.83 -5.72 -2.24
C TYR A 55 -7.55 -5.59 -0.91
N LYS A 56 -6.77 -5.54 0.14
CA LYS A 56 -7.29 -5.27 1.47
C LYS A 56 -6.45 -4.17 2.08
N ILE A 57 -7.09 -3.09 2.50
CA ILE A 57 -6.41 -2.01 3.20
C ILE A 57 -6.21 -2.44 4.65
N LEU A 58 -4.95 -2.50 5.08
CA LEU A 58 -4.61 -2.85 6.46
C LEU A 58 -4.68 -1.66 7.39
N GLY A 59 -4.74 -0.46 6.83
CA GLY A 59 -4.86 0.77 7.58
C GLY A 59 -3.78 1.78 7.21
N ASP A 60 -3.90 2.97 7.78
CA ASP A 60 -2.89 4.01 7.63
C ASP A 60 -1.89 3.88 8.76
N ALA A 61 -0.62 4.06 8.44
CA ALA A 61 0.44 4.07 9.43
C ALA A 61 1.27 5.32 9.26
N LEU A 62 1.70 5.89 10.38
CA LEU A 62 2.65 7.00 10.41
C LEU A 62 3.98 6.41 10.89
N LEU A 63 5.00 6.60 10.08
CA LEU A 63 6.34 6.13 10.41
C LEU A 63 7.20 7.25 10.99
#